data_4aa8ca4370d250846c0e93e8a0c6aa06
#
_entry.id   4aa8ca4370d250846c0e93e8a0c6aa06
#
_cell.length_a   1.000
_cell.length_b   1.000
_cell.length_c   1.000
_cell.angle_alpha   90.00
_cell.angle_beta   90.00
_cell.angle_gamma   90.00
#
_symmetry.space_group_name_H-M   'P 1'
#
loop_
_entity.id
_entity.type
_entity.pdbx_description
1 polymer ?
#
loop_
_entity_poly.entity_id
_entity_poly.type
_entity_poly.pdbx_seq_one_letter_code
_entity_poly.pdbx_strand_id
1 'polypeptide(L)'
;GILMQHETNEVASFQLTLRDGESYTLLQDSAGALTVAGDESFTVASTYQESLLSAVSILSYTDVLADDWTALQEYLSEFGLDTPQVSVHVAYTDGTEATFHIGNASPLEDESWYYMTVDGDPRLFALDKGTAEELMVHLASLREITQPTIHRARLDAITFTGASGEITAQWLLDGDITDADAASNWRMTVPYA
;
A
#
# COMPACT_ATOMS: atom_id res chain seq x y z
N GLY A 1 22.92 8.07 2.12
CA GLY A 1 23.79 6.97 1.63
C GLY A 1 22.99 5.79 1.16
N ILE A 2 23.65 4.76 0.66
CA ILE A 2 23.05 3.52 0.17
C ILE A 2 23.55 2.37 1.06
N LEU A 3 22.62 1.57 1.59
CA LEU A 3 22.91 0.38 2.38
C LEU A 3 22.96 -0.87 1.50
N MET A 4 22.07 -0.93 0.50
CA MET A 4 21.90 -2.06 -0.39
C MET A 4 21.45 -1.58 -1.76
N GLN A 5 21.94 -2.19 -2.81
CA GLN A 5 21.60 -1.85 -4.19
C GLN A 5 21.56 -3.11 -5.06
N HIS A 6 20.38 -3.39 -5.59
CA HIS A 6 20.09 -4.41 -6.58
C HIS A 6 19.30 -3.79 -7.73
N GLU A 7 19.26 -4.46 -8.86
CA GLU A 7 18.30 -4.11 -9.92
C GLU A 7 16.90 -4.61 -9.55
N THR A 8 15.86 -3.96 -10.04
CA THR A 8 14.46 -4.34 -9.72
C THR A 8 14.12 -5.77 -10.14
N ASN A 9 14.74 -6.28 -11.20
CA ASN A 9 14.57 -7.66 -11.69
C ASN A 9 15.37 -8.70 -10.88
N GLU A 10 16.19 -8.27 -9.93
CA GLU A 10 16.90 -9.15 -9.00
C GLU A 10 16.10 -9.39 -7.71
N VAL A 11 14.99 -8.69 -7.49
CA VAL A 11 14.09 -8.95 -6.36
C VAL A 11 13.35 -10.26 -6.63
N ALA A 12 13.53 -11.27 -5.77
CA ALA A 12 12.80 -12.53 -5.88
C ALA A 12 11.45 -12.46 -5.16
N SER A 13 11.48 -11.96 -3.93
CA SER A 13 10.28 -11.80 -3.10
C SER A 13 10.51 -10.77 -2.00
N PHE A 14 9.42 -10.22 -1.46
CA PHE A 14 9.49 -9.45 -0.23
C PHE A 14 8.20 -9.60 0.58
N GLN A 15 8.36 -9.62 1.89
CA GLN A 15 7.27 -9.69 2.86
C GLN A 15 7.15 -8.34 3.58
N LEU A 16 5.94 -7.86 3.68
CA LEU A 16 5.59 -6.71 4.50
C LEU A 16 4.77 -7.18 5.70
N THR A 17 5.15 -6.73 6.88
CA THR A 17 4.40 -6.94 8.11
C THR A 17 4.10 -5.59 8.73
N LEU A 18 2.83 -5.19 8.69
CA LEU A 18 2.36 -3.89 9.17
C LEU A 18 2.12 -3.91 10.69
N ARG A 19 2.12 -2.73 11.31
CA ARG A 19 1.91 -2.55 12.76
C ARG A 19 0.60 -3.14 13.28
N ASP A 20 -0.45 -3.15 12.48
CA ASP A 20 -1.75 -3.72 12.85
C ASP A 20 -1.79 -5.26 12.79
N GLY A 21 -0.70 -5.90 12.38
CA GLY A 21 -0.53 -7.34 12.27
C GLY A 21 -0.85 -7.90 10.89
N GLU A 22 -1.27 -7.09 9.91
CA GLU A 22 -1.38 -7.57 8.52
C GLU A 22 0.01 -7.95 8.00
N SER A 23 0.12 -9.15 7.43
CA SER A 23 1.37 -9.62 6.82
C SER A 23 1.09 -10.33 5.52
N TYR A 24 1.85 -10.00 4.47
CA TYR A 24 1.72 -10.60 3.16
C TYR A 24 3.06 -10.61 2.42
N THR A 25 3.21 -11.57 1.51
CA THR A 25 4.42 -11.72 0.69
C THR A 25 4.08 -11.49 -0.77
N LEU A 26 4.89 -10.67 -1.42
CA LEU A 26 4.86 -10.45 -2.85
C LEU A 26 6.01 -11.23 -3.49
N LEU A 27 5.71 -11.91 -4.59
CA LEU A 27 6.66 -12.65 -5.40
C LEU A 27 6.79 -11.97 -6.76
N GLN A 28 8.02 -11.82 -7.26
CA GLN A 28 8.23 -11.36 -8.63
C GLN A 28 8.32 -12.55 -9.57
N ASP A 29 7.52 -12.54 -10.62
CA ASP A 29 7.58 -13.56 -11.67
C ASP A 29 8.68 -13.26 -12.70
N SER A 30 8.89 -14.19 -13.64
CA SER A 30 9.92 -14.05 -14.69
C SER A 30 9.62 -12.93 -15.70
N ALA A 31 8.41 -12.37 -15.69
CA ALA A 31 8.01 -11.22 -16.52
C ALA A 31 8.18 -9.89 -15.77
N GLY A 32 8.58 -9.93 -14.50
CA GLY A 32 8.74 -8.76 -13.64
C GLY A 32 7.47 -8.33 -12.92
N ALA A 33 6.37 -9.09 -13.03
CA ALA A 33 5.11 -8.76 -12.39
C ALA A 33 5.08 -9.26 -10.93
N LEU A 34 4.44 -8.49 -10.05
CA LEU A 34 4.24 -8.86 -8.66
C LEU A 34 2.93 -9.65 -8.50
N THR A 35 3.04 -10.76 -7.79
CA THR A 35 1.92 -11.63 -7.39
C THR A 35 1.91 -11.81 -5.88
N VAL A 36 0.76 -12.15 -5.31
CA VAL A 36 0.63 -12.41 -3.86
C VAL A 36 0.85 -13.90 -3.61
N ALA A 37 1.75 -14.23 -2.70
CA ALA A 37 1.97 -15.62 -2.32
C ALA A 37 0.69 -16.25 -1.75
N GLY A 38 0.26 -17.35 -2.36
CA GLY A 38 -0.95 -18.07 -1.95
C GLY A 38 -2.27 -17.52 -2.50
N ASP A 39 -2.26 -16.46 -3.30
CA ASP A 39 -3.43 -15.95 -4.02
C ASP A 39 -3.09 -15.58 -5.46
N GLU A 40 -3.12 -16.59 -6.34
CA GLU A 40 -2.86 -16.40 -7.77
C GLU A 40 -3.93 -15.54 -8.49
N SER A 41 -5.09 -15.35 -7.86
CA SER A 41 -6.16 -14.50 -8.41
C SER A 41 -5.95 -13.01 -8.12
N PHE A 42 -5.04 -12.69 -7.20
CA PHE A 42 -4.75 -11.31 -6.84
C PHE A 42 -3.80 -10.67 -7.85
N THR A 43 -4.26 -9.65 -8.51
CA THR A 43 -3.43 -8.85 -9.43
C THR A 43 -3.02 -7.56 -8.73
N VAL A 44 -1.72 -7.35 -8.60
CA VAL A 44 -1.17 -6.09 -8.07
C VAL A 44 -1.28 -5.02 -9.16
N ALA A 45 -1.85 -3.86 -8.80
CA ALA A 45 -1.99 -2.75 -9.72
C ALA A 45 -0.62 -2.25 -10.21
N SER A 46 -0.51 -1.98 -11.51
CA SER A 46 0.75 -1.58 -12.14
C SER A 46 1.37 -0.32 -11.52
N THR A 47 0.56 0.58 -10.98
CA THR A 47 1.00 1.79 -10.29
C THR A 47 1.81 1.51 -9.02
N TYR A 48 1.57 0.36 -8.36
CA TYR A 48 2.30 -0.05 -7.16
C TYR A 48 3.51 -0.93 -7.47
N GLN A 49 3.52 -1.64 -8.60
CA GLN A 49 4.60 -2.59 -8.91
C GLN A 49 5.96 -1.90 -8.99
N GLU A 50 6.04 -0.81 -9.74
CA GLU A 50 7.30 -0.08 -9.94
C GLU A 50 7.80 0.57 -8.65
N SER A 51 6.93 1.24 -7.88
CA SER A 51 7.31 1.91 -6.65
C SER A 51 7.77 0.92 -5.57
N LEU A 52 7.02 -0.17 -5.37
CA LEU A 52 7.40 -1.20 -4.40
C LEU A 52 8.72 -1.89 -4.76
N LEU A 53 8.89 -2.29 -6.03
CA LEU A 53 10.15 -2.90 -6.48
C LEU A 53 11.33 -1.93 -6.33
N SER A 54 11.14 -0.66 -6.64
CA SER A 54 12.17 0.37 -6.46
C SER A 54 12.54 0.53 -4.98
N ALA A 55 11.54 0.59 -4.09
CA ALA A 55 11.75 0.78 -2.66
C ALA A 55 12.50 -0.38 -1.99
N VAL A 56 12.33 -1.63 -2.48
CA VAL A 56 13.01 -2.81 -1.93
C VAL A 56 14.29 -3.17 -2.66
N SER A 57 14.53 -2.68 -3.89
CA SER A 57 15.77 -2.94 -4.63
C SER A 57 16.90 -2.00 -4.19
N ILE A 58 16.61 -0.77 -3.79
CA ILE A 58 17.62 0.20 -3.35
C ILE A 58 17.24 0.70 -1.95
N LEU A 59 17.86 0.11 -0.93
CA LEU A 59 17.72 0.60 0.43
C LEU A 59 18.71 1.75 0.66
N SER A 60 18.19 2.96 0.71
CA SER A 60 18.96 4.18 0.95
C SER A 60 18.52 4.87 2.23
N TYR A 61 19.36 5.76 2.73
CA TYR A 61 19.07 6.59 3.90
C TYR A 61 19.48 8.03 3.64
N THR A 62 18.81 8.97 4.28
CA THR A 62 19.15 10.39 4.21
C THR A 62 20.26 10.76 5.18
N ASP A 63 20.18 10.23 6.42
CA ASP A 63 21.16 10.49 7.46
C ASP A 63 21.35 9.30 8.40
N VAL A 64 22.46 9.27 9.15
CA VAL A 64 22.74 8.36 10.25
C VAL A 64 22.47 9.11 11.56
N LEU A 65 21.41 8.71 12.25
CA LEU A 65 20.95 9.38 13.48
C LEU A 65 21.72 8.95 14.72
N ALA A 66 22.19 7.69 14.72
CA ALA A 66 23.06 7.14 15.76
C ALA A 66 23.93 6.01 15.20
N ASP A 67 25.14 5.87 15.73
CA ASP A 67 26.06 4.79 15.37
C ASP A 67 25.72 3.46 16.03
N ASP A 68 24.98 3.50 17.15
CA ASP A 68 24.57 2.31 17.91
C ASP A 68 23.18 2.50 18.51
N TRP A 69 22.13 1.98 17.84
CA TRP A 69 20.76 2.05 18.33
C TRP A 69 20.52 1.16 19.55
N THR A 70 21.39 0.17 19.81
CA THR A 70 21.24 -0.70 20.99
C THR A 70 21.47 0.05 22.30
N ALA A 71 22.19 1.17 22.23
CA ALA A 71 22.37 2.09 23.36
C ALA A 71 21.12 2.96 23.62
N LEU A 72 20.13 2.96 22.71
CA LEU A 72 18.94 3.79 22.75
C LEU A 72 17.67 2.99 23.06
N GLN A 73 17.80 1.83 23.73
CA GLN A 73 16.68 0.92 24.03
C GLN A 73 15.51 1.57 24.77
N GLU A 74 15.77 2.56 25.62
CA GLU A 74 14.74 3.30 26.36
C GLU A 74 13.88 4.22 25.47
N TYR A 75 14.35 4.53 24.26
CA TYR A 75 13.67 5.39 23.29
C TYR A 75 13.02 4.62 22.13
N LEU A 76 13.08 3.29 22.12
CA LEU A 76 12.54 2.48 21.01
C LEU A 76 11.05 2.73 20.76
N SER A 77 10.27 2.96 21.83
CA SER A 77 8.85 3.26 21.70
C SER A 77 8.61 4.67 21.12
N GLU A 78 9.48 5.63 21.40
CA GLU A 78 9.40 6.98 20.82
C GLU A 78 9.73 6.94 19.33
N PHE A 79 10.75 6.15 18.96
CA PHE A 79 11.10 5.89 17.56
C PHE A 79 10.09 4.99 16.84
N GLY A 80 9.18 4.33 17.59
CA GLY A 80 8.22 3.37 17.06
C GLY A 80 8.87 2.08 16.54
N LEU A 81 10.07 1.74 17.04
CA LEU A 81 10.84 0.57 16.62
C LEU A 81 10.61 -0.66 17.50
N ASP A 82 9.95 -0.50 18.66
CA ASP A 82 9.40 -1.59 19.47
C ASP A 82 8.17 -2.24 18.79
N THR A 83 7.41 -1.43 18.04
CA THR A 83 6.28 -1.83 17.19
C THR A 83 6.36 -1.06 15.89
N PRO A 84 7.19 -1.50 14.93
CA PRO A 84 7.41 -0.79 13.67
C PRO A 84 6.12 -0.56 12.89
N GLN A 85 6.04 0.56 12.15
CA GLN A 85 4.96 0.82 11.19
C GLN A 85 4.89 -0.29 10.15
N VAL A 86 6.07 -0.69 9.68
CA VAL A 86 6.23 -1.84 8.79
C VAL A 86 7.60 -2.48 9.02
N SER A 87 7.65 -3.81 9.00
CA SER A 87 8.87 -4.61 8.87
C SER A 87 8.89 -5.22 7.48
N VAL A 88 10.01 -5.08 6.80
CA VAL A 88 10.20 -5.56 5.43
C VAL A 88 11.31 -6.61 5.44
N HIS A 89 11.01 -7.80 4.91
CA HIS A 89 12.00 -8.81 4.62
C HIS A 89 12.06 -9.01 3.11
N VAL A 90 13.20 -8.80 2.50
CA VAL A 90 13.41 -8.93 1.05
C VAL A 90 14.45 -9.99 0.75
N ALA A 91 14.16 -10.84 -0.25
CA ALA A 91 15.07 -11.86 -0.78
C ALA A 91 15.34 -11.57 -2.26
N TYR A 92 16.61 -11.70 -2.64
CA TYR A 92 17.10 -11.46 -4.00
C TYR A 92 17.43 -12.75 -4.73
N THR A 93 17.49 -12.70 -6.04
CA THR A 93 17.76 -13.85 -6.91
C THR A 93 19.16 -14.42 -6.76
N ASP A 94 20.10 -13.63 -6.24
CA ASP A 94 21.48 -14.07 -5.93
C ASP A 94 21.58 -14.81 -4.59
N GLY A 95 20.46 -14.91 -3.84
CA GLY A 95 20.38 -15.55 -2.53
C GLY A 95 20.73 -14.64 -1.36
N THR A 96 20.96 -13.35 -1.59
CA THR A 96 21.09 -12.37 -0.50
C THR A 96 19.71 -11.99 0.04
N GLU A 97 19.64 -11.61 1.30
CA GLU A 97 18.44 -11.21 1.99
C GLU A 97 18.72 -9.99 2.87
N ALA A 98 17.70 -9.18 3.12
CA ALA A 98 17.76 -8.11 4.08
C ALA A 98 16.42 -7.97 4.83
N THR A 99 16.53 -7.56 6.09
CA THR A 99 15.35 -7.20 6.90
C THR A 99 15.58 -5.81 7.48
N PHE A 100 14.58 -4.96 7.35
CA PHE A 100 14.62 -3.62 7.92
C PHE A 100 13.26 -3.24 8.53
N HIS A 101 13.30 -2.35 9.50
CA HIS A 101 12.16 -1.95 10.29
C HIS A 101 12.00 -0.45 10.23
N ILE A 102 10.82 0.01 9.86
CA ILE A 102 10.47 1.43 9.75
C ILE A 102 9.59 1.80 10.94
N GLY A 103 10.05 2.74 11.74
CA GLY A 103 9.38 3.23 12.94
C GLY A 103 8.46 4.43 12.68
N ASN A 104 8.45 5.37 13.63
CA ASN A 104 7.65 6.59 13.53
C ASN A 104 8.31 7.62 12.58
N ALA A 105 7.50 8.58 12.11
CA ALA A 105 8.02 9.75 11.42
C ALA A 105 8.82 10.65 12.38
N SER A 106 9.73 11.45 11.84
CA SER A 106 10.40 12.52 12.58
C SER A 106 9.39 13.38 13.32
N PRO A 107 9.64 13.73 14.60
CA PRO A 107 8.79 14.65 15.35
C PRO A 107 8.96 16.13 14.91
N LEU A 108 9.92 16.42 14.05
CA LEU A 108 10.22 17.78 13.60
C LEU A 108 9.37 18.13 12.38
N GLU A 109 8.60 19.22 12.44
CA GLU A 109 7.65 19.62 11.40
C GLU A 109 8.28 19.87 10.03
N ASP A 110 9.55 20.31 10.00
CA ASP A 110 10.27 20.62 8.76
C ASP A 110 11.03 19.41 8.18
N GLU A 111 10.98 18.25 8.83
CA GLU A 111 11.70 17.06 8.40
C GLU A 111 10.76 15.98 7.86
N SER A 112 11.11 15.40 6.71
CA SER A 112 10.31 14.43 5.98
C SER A 112 11.01 13.07 5.94
N TRP A 113 11.21 12.44 7.11
CA TRP A 113 11.84 11.13 7.20
C TRP A 113 11.23 10.29 8.33
N TYR A 114 11.52 8.98 8.31
CA TYR A 114 11.13 7.99 9.32
C TYR A 114 12.36 7.34 9.94
N TYR A 115 12.26 6.94 11.22
CA TYR A 115 13.29 6.12 11.85
C TYR A 115 13.37 4.75 11.18
N MET A 116 14.58 4.27 10.94
CA MET A 116 14.81 2.95 10.34
C MET A 116 15.99 2.23 10.99
N THR A 117 15.82 0.94 11.23
CA THR A 117 16.91 -0.01 11.57
C THR A 117 16.98 -1.12 10.54
N VAL A 118 18.17 -1.70 10.39
CA VAL A 118 18.42 -2.84 9.49
C VAL A 118 19.04 -3.95 10.32
N ASP A 119 18.56 -5.18 10.15
CA ASP A 119 19.09 -6.33 10.86
C ASP A 119 20.59 -6.53 10.54
N GLY A 120 21.38 -6.70 11.60
CA GLY A 120 22.83 -6.84 11.48
C GLY A 120 23.59 -5.52 11.36
N ASP A 121 22.92 -4.37 11.27
CA ASP A 121 23.57 -3.04 11.31
C ASP A 121 23.25 -2.34 12.64
N PRO A 122 24.24 -1.90 13.43
CA PRO A 122 23.98 -1.25 14.71
C PRO A 122 23.48 0.19 14.59
N ARG A 123 23.51 0.79 13.40
CA ARG A 123 23.16 2.20 13.21
C ARG A 123 21.65 2.43 13.14
N LEU A 124 21.24 3.62 13.59
CA LEU A 124 19.88 4.14 13.40
C LEU A 124 19.90 5.11 12.22
N PHE A 125 18.97 4.96 11.31
CA PHE A 125 18.90 5.72 10.07
C PHE A 125 17.66 6.59 9.99
N ALA A 126 17.77 7.67 9.22
CA ALA A 126 16.64 8.42 8.67
C ALA A 126 16.33 7.90 7.26
N LEU A 127 15.12 7.39 7.05
CA LEU A 127 14.60 6.95 5.76
C LEU A 127 13.71 8.04 5.17
N ASP A 128 13.85 8.33 3.89
CA ASP A 128 12.97 9.28 3.18
C ASP A 128 11.49 8.91 3.35
N LYS A 129 10.66 9.94 3.55
CA LYS A 129 9.23 9.79 3.79
C LYS A 129 8.51 9.09 2.64
N GLY A 130 8.82 9.45 1.39
CA GLY A 130 8.18 8.85 0.22
C GLY A 130 8.41 7.35 0.17
N THR A 131 9.67 6.93 0.32
CA THR A 131 10.05 5.51 0.35
C THR A 131 9.38 4.77 1.52
N ALA A 132 9.33 5.37 2.71
CA ALA A 132 8.67 4.76 3.86
C ALA A 132 7.18 4.55 3.63
N GLU A 133 6.46 5.57 3.14
CA GLU A 133 5.01 5.51 2.91
C GLU A 133 4.62 4.55 1.78
N GLU A 134 5.48 4.35 0.76
CA GLU A 134 5.27 3.33 -0.27
C GLU A 134 5.25 1.90 0.29
N LEU A 135 6.01 1.63 1.35
CA LEU A 135 6.08 0.33 2.01
C LEU A 135 5.00 0.13 3.09
N MET A 136 4.35 1.20 3.56
CA MET A 136 3.28 1.16 4.57
C MET A 136 1.90 0.96 3.94
N VAL A 137 1.78 0.04 2.98
CA VAL A 137 0.57 -0.15 2.19
C VAL A 137 -0.13 -1.45 2.57
N HIS A 138 -1.46 -1.40 2.74
CA HIS A 138 -2.28 -2.58 2.98
C HIS A 138 -2.48 -3.39 1.70
N LEU A 139 -2.53 -4.73 1.82
CA LEU A 139 -2.72 -5.62 0.67
C LEU A 139 -3.95 -5.25 -0.16
N ALA A 140 -5.06 -4.92 0.49
CA ALA A 140 -6.29 -4.54 -0.21
C ALA A 140 -6.12 -3.34 -1.15
N SER A 141 -5.23 -2.39 -0.80
CA SER A 141 -4.94 -1.20 -1.62
C SER A 141 -4.12 -1.53 -2.88
N LEU A 142 -3.37 -2.63 -2.87
CA LEU A 142 -2.55 -3.06 -4.01
C LEU A 142 -3.36 -3.68 -5.14
N ARG A 143 -4.62 -4.03 -4.90
CA ARG A 143 -5.44 -4.76 -5.89
C ARG A 143 -5.71 -3.91 -7.13
N GLU A 144 -5.45 -4.48 -8.29
CA GLU A 144 -5.95 -3.93 -9.56
C GLU A 144 -7.48 -3.92 -9.56
N ILE A 145 -8.07 -2.73 -9.62
CA ILE A 145 -9.52 -2.56 -9.72
C ILE A 145 -9.88 -2.27 -11.17
N THR A 146 -10.33 -3.29 -11.88
CA THR A 146 -10.87 -3.09 -13.23
C THR A 146 -12.23 -2.42 -13.10
N GLN A 147 -12.30 -1.14 -13.39
CA GLN A 147 -13.57 -0.43 -13.46
C GLN A 147 -14.27 -0.82 -14.78
N PRO A 148 -15.51 -1.34 -14.74
CA PRO A 148 -16.26 -1.60 -15.96
C PRO A 148 -16.52 -0.28 -16.69
N THR A 149 -16.30 -0.27 -18.00
CA THR A 149 -16.65 0.87 -18.83
C THR A 149 -18.17 0.98 -18.94
N ILE A 150 -18.76 1.85 -18.13
CA ILE A 150 -20.21 2.10 -18.13
C ILE A 150 -20.51 3.21 -19.13
N HIS A 151 -21.17 2.85 -20.23
CA HIS A 151 -21.66 3.83 -21.18
C HIS A 151 -22.96 4.45 -20.66
N ARG A 152 -22.90 5.71 -20.24
CA ARG A 152 -24.04 6.46 -19.66
C ARG A 152 -25.31 6.36 -20.52
N ALA A 153 -25.18 6.35 -21.85
CA ALA A 153 -26.30 6.25 -22.79
C ALA A 153 -26.99 4.86 -22.81
N ARG A 154 -26.43 3.87 -22.11
CA ARG A 154 -26.97 2.49 -22.04
C ARG A 154 -27.26 2.05 -20.61
N LEU A 155 -27.25 3.01 -19.66
CA LEU A 155 -27.44 2.72 -18.25
C LEU A 155 -28.90 2.97 -17.89
N ASP A 156 -29.68 1.90 -17.70
CA ASP A 156 -31.09 1.96 -17.35
C ASP A 156 -31.31 1.93 -15.85
N ALA A 157 -30.47 1.22 -15.10
CA ALA A 157 -30.57 1.13 -13.64
C ALA A 157 -29.19 0.84 -13.03
N ILE A 158 -29.04 1.25 -11.78
CA ILE A 158 -27.88 0.93 -10.91
C ILE A 158 -28.43 0.32 -9.64
N THR A 159 -27.95 -0.89 -9.28
CA THR A 159 -28.29 -1.53 -8.02
C THR A 159 -27.06 -1.63 -7.14
N PHE A 160 -27.17 -1.14 -5.92
CA PHE A 160 -26.18 -1.27 -4.86
C PHE A 160 -26.67 -2.31 -3.85
N THR A 161 -25.91 -3.38 -3.69
CA THR A 161 -26.21 -4.44 -2.71
C THR A 161 -25.15 -4.41 -1.61
N GLY A 162 -25.57 -4.27 -0.36
CA GLY A 162 -24.69 -4.23 0.81
C GLY A 162 -25.30 -4.96 1.99
N ALA A 163 -24.58 -4.98 3.12
CA ALA A 163 -25.04 -5.62 4.35
C ALA A 163 -26.38 -5.04 4.87
N SER A 164 -26.69 -3.79 4.54
CA SER A 164 -27.94 -3.09 4.93
C SER A 164 -29.09 -3.29 3.95
N GLY A 165 -28.92 -4.08 2.89
CA GLY A 165 -29.93 -4.33 1.86
C GLY A 165 -29.53 -3.88 0.47
N GLU A 166 -30.53 -3.69 -0.37
CA GLU A 166 -30.39 -3.31 -1.77
C GLU A 166 -31.01 -1.93 -2.03
N ILE A 167 -30.30 -1.10 -2.78
CA ILE A 167 -30.78 0.20 -3.25
C ILE A 167 -30.68 0.20 -4.77
N THR A 168 -31.78 0.46 -5.47
CA THR A 168 -31.81 0.56 -6.93
C THR A 168 -32.20 1.97 -7.34
N ALA A 169 -31.40 2.57 -8.22
CA ALA A 169 -31.73 3.80 -8.92
C ALA A 169 -32.01 3.47 -10.40
N GLN A 170 -33.14 3.90 -10.91
CA GLN A 170 -33.57 3.69 -12.28
C GLN A 170 -33.59 5.00 -13.06
N TRP A 171 -33.13 4.96 -14.31
CA TRP A 171 -33.24 6.10 -15.22
C TRP A 171 -34.67 6.20 -15.76
N LEU A 172 -35.26 7.41 -15.66
CA LEU A 172 -36.57 7.70 -16.20
C LEU A 172 -36.44 8.38 -17.57
N LEU A 173 -37.27 7.96 -18.52
CA LEU A 173 -37.46 8.71 -19.77
C LEU A 173 -38.19 10.02 -19.52
N ASP A 174 -37.98 11.02 -20.38
CA ASP A 174 -38.52 12.36 -20.20
C ASP A 174 -40.04 12.38 -19.99
N GLY A 175 -40.80 11.43 -20.56
CA GLY A 175 -42.24 11.29 -20.36
C GLY A 175 -42.66 10.73 -18.99
N ASP A 176 -41.76 10.15 -18.25
CA ASP A 176 -42.00 9.51 -16.93
C ASP A 176 -41.65 10.44 -15.77
N ILE A 177 -41.11 11.62 -16.07
CA ILE A 177 -40.76 12.63 -15.06
C ILE A 177 -42.00 13.40 -14.70
N THR A 178 -42.54 13.18 -13.52
CA THR A 178 -43.75 13.81 -13.03
C THR A 178 -43.50 15.06 -12.19
N ASP A 179 -42.23 15.31 -11.82
CA ASP A 179 -41.83 16.49 -11.04
C ASP A 179 -41.01 17.42 -11.96
N ALA A 180 -41.55 18.56 -12.28
CA ALA A 180 -40.92 19.56 -13.15
C ALA A 180 -39.65 20.19 -12.53
N ASP A 181 -39.48 20.07 -11.21
CA ASP A 181 -38.33 20.58 -10.47
C ASP A 181 -37.29 19.50 -10.21
N ALA A 182 -37.44 18.28 -10.76
CA ALA A 182 -36.51 17.19 -10.59
C ALA A 182 -35.12 17.54 -11.18
N ALA A 183 -34.10 17.57 -10.34
CA ALA A 183 -32.72 17.89 -10.72
C ALA A 183 -32.06 16.80 -11.56
N SER A 184 -32.67 15.60 -11.70
CA SER A 184 -32.15 14.47 -12.46
C SER A 184 -33.23 13.50 -12.88
N ASN A 185 -32.95 12.73 -13.95
CA ASN A 185 -33.87 11.69 -14.43
C ASN A 185 -33.73 10.36 -13.67
N TRP A 186 -33.05 10.35 -12.54
CA TRP A 186 -32.86 9.16 -11.72
C TRP A 186 -33.90 9.10 -10.60
N ARG A 187 -34.52 7.95 -10.47
CA ARG A 187 -35.49 7.65 -9.40
C ARG A 187 -34.97 6.47 -8.58
N MET A 188 -35.00 6.64 -7.28
CA MET A 188 -34.74 5.50 -6.38
C MET A 188 -36.02 4.66 -6.30
N THR A 189 -35.89 3.36 -6.56
CA THR A 189 -37.05 2.45 -6.66
C THR A 189 -37.10 1.39 -5.56
N VAL A 190 -36.10 1.36 -4.64
CA VAL A 190 -36.07 0.40 -3.54
C VAL A 190 -36.06 1.08 -2.19
N PRO A 191 -36.64 0.39 -1.20
CA PRO A 191 -37.44 0.98 -0.17
C PRO A 191 -36.65 1.85 0.78
N TYR A 192 -37.04 3.08 0.89
CA TYR A 192 -36.97 3.72 2.17
C TYR A 192 -38.12 3.12 3.02
N ALA A 193 -37.73 2.29 3.98
CA ALA A 193 -38.59 1.96 5.08
C ALA A 193 -38.61 3.12 6.06
#